data_be46dee40f4fa9d6c0be1e99ac581d9c
#
_entry.id   be46dee40f4fa9d6c0be1e99ac581d9c
#
_cell.length_a   1.000
_cell.length_b   1.000
_cell.length_c   1.000
_cell.angle_alpha   90.00
_cell.angle_beta   90.00
_cell.angle_gamma   90.00
#
_symmetry.space_group_name_H-M   'P 1'
#
loop_
_entity.id
_entity.type
_entity.pdbx_description
1 polymer ?
#
loop_
_entity_poly.entity_id
_entity_poly.type
_entity_poly.pdbx_seq_one_letter_code
_entity_poly.pdbx_strand_id
1 'polypeptide(L)'
;MTYRKRFAALGMSLVLTASFFTGCNVKKSLPSLKSEEKESEIQSEFDTYTDELFEEEVTLNTIALHYTLADPAAYGINDYEISLGSVTDESLSESVTMLENMRSSLDDFSYPALRDDQQLTYDILDDYSKLELDNAKLYLYSEVLQPSTGTHTQLPVLLAEYTFRCEKDVTDYLELLSLLPSYFDEIIQFEKSKANAGLFMSKQNADTVISQCQDFIENPKSCFLIETFDNRIESLSTLSTSAKEEYRSQNETYVLKKIIPAYKNLAAAIEELKDSGSNKGGLCNYEDGKDYYEYLVRYSTGSSDSIKDLQKQVEQKRKEDLLQLSELLTKNPILAKESESYQLDTSDPSQILAQLKETIKKDFPEAPDANFTVKYVDEALEDYLSPAFYLTSPIDDYKENSIYINEGSHYEKMKLFTTLAHEGFPGHLYQNVFANTSGLPSVRQLLNYSGYTEGWATYVEMISYQYAGLDKDLAKVLQLNQSILLSLYASMDMGIHYQGWDASDVKNFLSDYGISNASAANDTYEYILGEPANYLKYYIGYLKFLDLQKYAKKALSENYTDRAFHEAVLRIGPAPVSYTHLR
;
A
#
# COMPACT_ATOMS: atom_id res chain seq x y z
N MET A 1 -30.78 5.49 -2.61
CA MET A 1 -29.95 4.84 -3.63
C MET A 1 -28.70 5.67 -3.91
N THR A 2 -27.98 6.18 -2.89
CA THR A 2 -26.85 7.13 -3.10
C THR A 2 -25.81 7.10 -1.99
N TYR A 3 -25.77 6.08 -1.13
CA TYR A 3 -24.79 5.99 -0.04
C TYR A 3 -23.78 4.82 -0.17
N ARG A 4 -23.93 3.93 -1.17
CA ARG A 4 -23.01 2.79 -1.38
C ARG A 4 -21.65 3.12 -2.00
N LYS A 5 -21.44 4.35 -2.51
CA LYS A 5 -20.22 4.75 -3.27
C LYS A 5 -19.20 5.62 -2.52
N ARG A 6 -19.30 5.80 -1.20
CA ARG A 6 -18.51 6.83 -0.50
C ARG A 6 -17.27 6.36 0.27
N PHE A 7 -16.92 5.08 0.28
CA PHE A 7 -15.81 4.59 1.13
C PHE A 7 -14.73 3.76 0.43
N ALA A 8 -14.78 3.58 -0.88
CA ALA A 8 -13.72 2.89 -1.63
C ALA A 8 -12.60 3.86 -2.03
N ALA A 9 -12.01 4.56 -1.09
CA ALA A 9 -10.98 5.54 -1.42
C ALA A 9 -9.91 5.62 -0.36
N LEU A 10 -8.99 4.67 -0.38
CA LEU A 10 -7.71 4.85 0.29
C LEU A 10 -6.74 3.72 -0.11
N GLY A 11 -5.79 4.10 -0.93
CA GLY A 11 -4.52 3.40 -1.06
C GLY A 11 -4.52 2.15 -1.95
N MET A 12 -4.10 2.28 -3.20
CA MET A 12 -3.47 1.16 -3.91
C MET A 12 -2.16 0.82 -3.18
N SER A 13 -2.27 0.11 -2.07
CA SER A 13 -1.14 -0.68 -1.60
C SER A 13 -1.10 -1.90 -2.48
N LEU A 14 -0.12 -1.99 -3.37
CA LEU A 14 0.26 -3.24 -4.00
C LEU A 14 0.55 -4.25 -2.89
N VAL A 15 -0.44 -5.05 -2.52
CA VAL A 15 -0.22 -6.27 -1.76
C VAL A 15 0.32 -7.28 -2.76
N LEU A 16 1.59 -7.11 -3.11
CA LEU A 16 2.35 -8.19 -3.71
C LEU A 16 2.63 -9.18 -2.58
N THR A 17 1.83 -10.22 -2.52
CA THR A 17 2.13 -11.39 -1.70
C THR A 17 3.53 -11.86 -2.03
N ALA A 18 4.31 -12.08 -0.99
CA ALA A 18 5.69 -12.55 -1.03
C ALA A 18 5.89 -13.63 -2.09
N SER A 19 6.79 -13.37 -3.01
CA SER A 19 7.20 -14.29 -4.06
C SER A 19 8.64 -14.75 -3.80
N PHE A 20 9.05 -15.88 -4.20
CA PHE A 20 9.89 -16.92 -3.65
C PHE A 20 11.32 -17.00 -4.19
N PHE A 21 12.27 -17.49 -3.40
CA PHE A 21 13.69 -17.55 -3.70
C PHE A 21 14.27 -18.96 -3.76
N THR A 22 15.20 -19.16 -4.66
CA THR A 22 16.14 -20.29 -4.62
C THR A 22 17.57 -19.75 -4.54
N GLY A 23 18.17 -19.77 -3.37
CA GLY A 23 19.50 -19.19 -3.13
C GLY A 23 20.64 -20.20 -3.30
N CYS A 24 21.70 -19.76 -3.97
CA CYS A 24 22.98 -20.47 -4.06
C CYS A 24 23.88 -20.19 -2.85
N ASN A 25 24.29 -21.22 -2.13
CA ASN A 25 25.24 -21.17 -1.04
C ASN A 25 26.68 -20.99 -1.57
N VAL A 26 27.29 -19.84 -1.40
CA VAL A 26 28.72 -19.64 -1.64
C VAL A 26 29.45 -19.40 -0.31
N LYS A 27 30.02 -20.47 0.27
CA LYS A 27 30.99 -20.33 1.37
C LYS A 27 32.37 -20.01 0.80
N LYS A 28 32.85 -18.78 0.97
CA LYS A 28 34.27 -18.41 0.78
C LYS A 28 34.95 -18.17 2.11
N SER A 29 36.10 -18.81 2.34
CA SER A 29 36.98 -18.56 3.48
C SER A 29 37.91 -17.37 3.18
N LEU A 30 37.88 -16.34 4.02
CA LEU A 30 38.63 -15.09 3.89
C LEU A 30 40.11 -15.25 4.32
N PRO A 31 41.08 -14.61 3.60
CA PRO A 31 42.48 -14.45 4.03
C PRO A 31 42.62 -13.41 5.13
N SER A 32 43.69 -13.47 5.94
CA SER A 32 43.95 -12.51 7.00
C SER A 32 44.46 -11.17 6.44
N LEU A 33 43.57 -10.20 6.28
CA LEU A 33 43.84 -8.82 5.91
C LEU A 33 43.98 -7.92 7.14
N LYS A 34 44.52 -6.68 6.97
CA LYS A 34 44.52 -5.65 8.01
C LYS A 34 43.08 -5.23 8.33
N SER A 35 42.78 -4.72 9.53
CA SER A 35 41.39 -4.48 9.99
C SER A 35 40.56 -3.59 9.07
N GLU A 36 41.15 -2.47 8.56
CA GLU A 36 40.44 -1.54 7.65
C GLU A 36 40.18 -2.14 6.25
N GLU A 37 41.13 -2.92 5.71
CA GLU A 37 40.94 -3.64 4.43
C GLU A 37 39.88 -4.71 4.58
N LYS A 38 39.80 -5.35 5.74
CA LYS A 38 38.77 -6.36 6.04
C LYS A 38 37.36 -5.75 6.22
N GLU A 39 37.26 -4.57 6.84
CA GLU A 39 35.99 -3.85 6.96
C GLU A 39 35.47 -3.42 5.58
N SER A 40 36.32 -2.87 4.71
CA SER A 40 35.95 -2.50 3.34
C SER A 40 35.52 -3.70 2.49
N GLU A 41 36.12 -4.88 2.70
CA GLU A 41 35.72 -6.13 2.03
C GLU A 41 34.32 -6.58 2.50
N ILE A 42 34.08 -6.58 3.82
CA ILE A 42 32.76 -6.92 4.39
C ILE A 42 31.67 -5.97 3.89
N GLN A 43 31.95 -4.66 3.83
CA GLN A 43 31.02 -3.66 3.32
C GLN A 43 30.69 -3.90 1.84
N SER A 44 31.68 -4.22 1.01
CA SER A 44 31.47 -4.53 -0.40
C SER A 44 30.71 -5.85 -0.60
N GLU A 45 30.99 -6.85 0.24
CA GLU A 45 30.24 -8.13 0.21
C GLU A 45 28.79 -7.92 0.62
N PHE A 46 28.50 -7.04 1.59
CA PHE A 46 27.14 -6.71 1.99
C PHE A 46 26.36 -5.96 0.90
N ASP A 47 27.02 -4.98 0.22
CA ASP A 47 26.40 -4.30 -0.93
C ASP A 47 26.07 -5.32 -2.04
N THR A 48 26.99 -6.22 -2.38
CA THR A 48 26.75 -7.29 -3.35
C THR A 48 25.58 -8.20 -2.93
N TYR A 49 25.54 -8.60 -1.68
CA TYR A 49 24.47 -9.43 -1.13
C TYR A 49 23.10 -8.75 -1.25
N THR A 50 23.00 -7.46 -0.94
CA THR A 50 21.74 -6.72 -1.06
C THR A 50 21.30 -6.50 -2.50
N ASP A 51 22.24 -6.39 -3.45
CA ASP A 51 21.96 -6.31 -4.88
C ASP A 51 21.48 -7.67 -5.42
N GLU A 52 22.16 -8.77 -5.07
CA GLU A 52 21.72 -10.13 -5.42
C GLU A 52 20.31 -10.43 -4.87
N LEU A 53 20.06 -10.05 -3.61
CA LEU A 53 18.75 -10.21 -2.98
C LEU A 53 17.67 -9.41 -3.71
N PHE A 54 17.98 -8.21 -4.17
CA PHE A 54 17.05 -7.41 -4.99
C PHE A 54 16.73 -8.09 -6.32
N GLU A 55 17.75 -8.56 -7.05
CA GLU A 55 17.57 -9.22 -8.36
C GLU A 55 16.72 -10.50 -8.22
N GLU A 56 17.01 -11.30 -7.19
CA GLU A 56 16.24 -12.51 -6.89
C GLU A 56 14.77 -12.17 -6.61
N GLU A 57 14.51 -11.22 -5.71
CA GLU A 57 13.18 -10.85 -5.24
C GLU A 57 12.31 -10.26 -6.35
N VAL A 58 12.83 -9.28 -7.07
CA VAL A 58 12.05 -8.52 -8.05
C VAL A 58 11.63 -9.36 -9.26
N THR A 59 12.37 -10.44 -9.56
CA THR A 59 12.10 -11.32 -10.71
C THR A 59 11.02 -12.37 -10.47
N LEU A 60 10.58 -12.57 -9.23
CA LEU A 60 9.63 -13.62 -8.88
C LEU A 60 8.21 -13.34 -9.33
N ASN A 61 7.87 -12.08 -9.55
CA ASN A 61 6.59 -11.66 -10.07
C ASN A 61 6.81 -10.62 -11.17
N THR A 62 6.41 -10.94 -12.39
CA THR A 62 6.65 -10.07 -13.54
C THR A 62 5.90 -8.74 -13.46
N ILE A 63 4.75 -8.70 -12.80
CA ILE A 63 4.04 -7.42 -12.56
C ILE A 63 4.86 -6.56 -11.60
N ALA A 64 5.37 -7.14 -10.50
CA ALA A 64 6.24 -6.45 -9.57
C ALA A 64 7.50 -5.92 -10.26
N LEU A 65 8.18 -6.76 -11.05
CA LEU A 65 9.34 -6.37 -11.84
C LEU A 65 9.03 -5.18 -12.74
N HIS A 66 7.94 -5.25 -13.49
CA HIS A 66 7.53 -4.21 -14.46
C HIS A 66 7.26 -2.85 -13.81
N TYR A 67 6.63 -2.85 -12.61
CA TYR A 67 6.35 -1.62 -11.87
C TYR A 67 7.54 -1.13 -11.04
N THR A 68 8.50 -2.01 -10.74
CA THR A 68 9.72 -1.63 -10.01
C THR A 68 10.81 -1.08 -10.92
N LEU A 69 10.98 -1.67 -12.11
CA LEU A 69 12.04 -1.31 -13.07
C LEU A 69 11.45 -0.99 -14.45
N ALA A 70 11.88 0.15 -15.00
CA ALA A 70 11.60 0.49 -16.40
C ALA A 70 12.58 -0.19 -17.35
N ASP A 71 13.83 -0.40 -16.93
CA ASP A 71 14.89 -1.09 -17.67
C ASP A 71 15.58 -2.16 -16.81
N PRO A 72 14.99 -3.37 -16.67
CA PRO A 72 15.60 -4.45 -15.91
C PRO A 72 17.01 -4.82 -16.37
N ALA A 73 17.33 -4.64 -17.67
CA ALA A 73 18.65 -4.97 -18.21
C ALA A 73 19.76 -4.06 -17.63
N ALA A 74 19.43 -2.82 -17.24
CA ALA A 74 20.37 -1.92 -16.55
C ALA A 74 20.77 -2.42 -15.15
N TYR A 75 19.97 -3.32 -14.57
CA TYR A 75 20.21 -4.00 -13.29
C TYR A 75 20.77 -5.42 -13.44
N GLY A 76 21.22 -5.80 -14.63
CA GLY A 76 21.73 -7.16 -14.90
C GLY A 76 20.65 -8.20 -15.19
N ILE A 77 19.37 -7.85 -15.05
CA ILE A 77 18.22 -8.74 -15.23
C ILE A 77 17.87 -8.85 -16.72
N ASN A 78 18.47 -9.83 -17.39
CA ASN A 78 18.26 -10.02 -18.83
C ASN A 78 17.27 -11.15 -19.17
N ASP A 79 17.21 -12.16 -18.32
CA ASP A 79 16.34 -13.32 -18.47
C ASP A 79 15.59 -13.55 -17.13
N TYR A 80 14.28 -13.73 -17.21
CA TYR A 80 13.42 -14.07 -16.09
C TYR A 80 12.21 -14.86 -16.58
N GLU A 81 11.68 -15.70 -15.71
CA GLU A 81 10.44 -16.42 -15.99
C GLU A 81 9.23 -15.50 -15.83
N ILE A 82 8.29 -15.57 -16.77
CA ILE A 82 7.05 -14.80 -16.66
C ILE A 82 6.15 -15.46 -15.63
N SER A 83 5.81 -14.73 -14.58
CA SER A 83 5.10 -15.24 -13.40
C SER A 83 4.13 -14.20 -12.82
N LEU A 84 2.98 -14.69 -12.33
CA LEU A 84 2.05 -13.93 -11.48
C LEU A 84 2.31 -14.16 -9.97
N GLY A 85 3.38 -14.87 -9.63
CA GLY A 85 3.58 -15.45 -8.31
C GLY A 85 2.78 -16.74 -8.12
N SER A 86 2.71 -17.26 -6.89
CA SER A 86 2.01 -18.50 -6.56
C SER A 86 1.45 -18.45 -5.13
N VAL A 87 0.38 -19.19 -4.86
CA VAL A 87 -0.28 -19.29 -3.54
C VAL A 87 -0.45 -20.75 -3.11
N THR A 88 0.52 -21.60 -3.42
CA THR A 88 0.53 -23.03 -3.10
C THR A 88 1.28 -23.35 -1.80
N ASP A 89 1.04 -24.53 -1.22
CA ASP A 89 1.83 -25.02 -0.07
C ASP A 89 3.33 -25.19 -0.41
N GLU A 90 3.64 -25.53 -1.68
CA GLU A 90 5.02 -25.63 -2.17
C GLU A 90 5.68 -24.25 -2.14
N SER A 91 5.04 -23.27 -2.71
CA SER A 91 5.52 -21.91 -2.75
C SER A 91 5.70 -21.31 -1.34
N LEU A 92 4.79 -21.60 -0.39
CA LEU A 92 4.98 -21.22 1.01
C LEU A 92 6.24 -21.85 1.62
N SER A 93 6.48 -23.14 1.36
CA SER A 93 7.67 -23.83 1.87
C SER A 93 8.96 -23.26 1.30
N GLU A 94 8.94 -22.86 0.04
CA GLU A 94 10.05 -22.16 -0.62
C GLU A 94 10.32 -20.80 0.05
N SER A 95 9.26 -19.99 0.32
CA SER A 95 9.37 -18.73 1.04
C SER A 95 10.01 -18.87 2.41
N VAL A 96 9.54 -19.84 3.18
CA VAL A 96 10.10 -20.11 4.52
C VAL A 96 11.58 -20.42 4.41
N THR A 97 11.96 -21.31 3.48
CA THR A 97 13.36 -21.70 3.26
C THR A 97 14.23 -20.47 2.93
N MET A 98 13.70 -19.58 2.14
CA MET A 98 14.38 -18.39 1.70
C MET A 98 14.57 -17.38 2.84
N LEU A 99 13.51 -17.09 3.59
CA LEU A 99 13.60 -16.22 4.76
C LEU A 99 14.61 -16.76 5.79
N GLU A 100 14.67 -18.10 5.97
CA GLU A 100 15.68 -18.76 6.80
C GLU A 100 17.10 -18.57 6.23
N ASN A 101 17.26 -18.70 4.90
CA ASN A 101 18.54 -18.45 4.22
C ASN A 101 18.95 -16.98 4.33
N MET A 102 18.03 -16.04 4.13
CA MET A 102 18.28 -14.60 4.31
C MET A 102 18.84 -14.32 5.70
N ARG A 103 18.22 -14.85 6.74
CA ARG A 103 18.68 -14.68 8.11
C ARG A 103 20.06 -15.31 8.35
N SER A 104 20.26 -16.53 7.83
CA SER A 104 21.56 -17.20 7.95
C SER A 104 22.67 -16.39 7.26
N SER A 105 22.38 -15.79 6.10
CA SER A 105 23.33 -14.95 5.37
C SER A 105 23.62 -13.63 6.12
N LEU A 106 22.59 -13.03 6.72
CA LEU A 106 22.77 -11.84 7.57
C LEU A 106 23.68 -12.15 8.78
N ASP A 107 23.50 -13.30 9.43
CA ASP A 107 24.31 -13.71 10.59
C ASP A 107 25.80 -13.93 10.23
N ASP A 108 26.15 -14.17 8.97
CA ASP A 108 27.54 -14.29 8.50
C ASP A 108 28.28 -12.94 8.42
N PHE A 109 27.56 -11.80 8.40
CA PHE A 109 28.18 -10.47 8.38
C PHE A 109 28.53 -9.98 9.79
N SER A 110 29.72 -9.35 9.89
CA SER A 110 30.13 -8.65 11.11
C SER A 110 29.42 -7.28 11.21
N TYR A 111 28.28 -7.23 11.92
CA TYR A 111 27.48 -6.01 12.07
C TYR A 111 28.30 -4.75 12.43
N PRO A 112 29.31 -4.78 13.39
CA PRO A 112 30.11 -3.59 13.69
C PRO A 112 31.05 -3.13 12.56
N ALA A 113 31.29 -3.97 11.54
CA ALA A 113 32.12 -3.62 10.39
C ALA A 113 31.31 -2.98 9.26
N LEU A 114 29.98 -3.04 9.33
CA LEU A 114 29.08 -2.41 8.37
C LEU A 114 29.02 -0.89 8.58
N ARG A 115 28.84 -0.15 7.48
CA ARG A 115 28.53 1.29 7.54
C ARG A 115 27.17 1.52 8.21
N ASP A 116 26.90 2.73 8.70
CA ASP A 116 25.65 3.08 9.36
C ASP A 116 24.41 2.82 8.48
N ASP A 117 24.49 3.11 7.18
CA ASP A 117 23.42 2.85 6.21
C ASP A 117 23.21 1.35 5.98
N GLN A 118 24.29 0.57 5.96
CA GLN A 118 24.25 -0.89 5.85
C GLN A 118 23.71 -1.54 7.14
N GLN A 119 24.10 -1.04 8.31
CA GLN A 119 23.53 -1.50 9.59
C GLN A 119 22.03 -1.29 9.65
N LEU A 120 21.55 -0.14 9.16
CA LEU A 120 20.11 0.10 9.07
C LEU A 120 19.42 -0.89 8.11
N THR A 121 20.03 -1.14 6.95
CA THR A 121 19.48 -2.13 5.99
C THR A 121 19.50 -3.54 6.58
N TYR A 122 20.57 -3.92 7.29
CA TYR A 122 20.64 -5.18 8.02
C TYR A 122 19.50 -5.33 9.05
N ASP A 123 19.32 -4.30 9.90
CA ASP A 123 18.28 -4.30 10.95
C ASP A 123 16.87 -4.44 10.34
N ILE A 124 16.63 -3.80 9.21
CA ILE A 124 15.36 -3.85 8.49
C ILE A 124 15.12 -5.23 7.89
N LEU A 125 16.12 -5.83 7.23
CA LEU A 125 16.01 -7.17 6.64
C LEU A 125 15.83 -8.25 7.74
N ASP A 126 16.54 -8.12 8.87
CA ASP A 126 16.40 -9.03 10.01
C ASP A 126 15.01 -8.93 10.65
N ASP A 127 14.48 -7.72 10.85
CA ASP A 127 13.12 -7.53 11.39
C ASP A 127 12.05 -8.06 10.43
N TYR A 128 12.18 -7.75 9.13
CA TYR A 128 11.29 -8.24 8.09
C TYR A 128 11.24 -9.77 8.04
N SER A 129 12.40 -10.41 7.95
CA SER A 129 12.47 -11.87 7.84
C SER A 129 11.94 -12.58 9.09
N LYS A 130 12.14 -12.02 10.28
CA LYS A 130 11.55 -12.54 11.53
C LYS A 130 10.03 -12.46 11.51
N LEU A 131 9.50 -11.30 11.10
CA LEU A 131 8.07 -11.06 11.06
C LEU A 131 7.36 -12.00 10.08
N GLU A 132 7.94 -12.20 8.89
CA GLU A 132 7.37 -13.11 7.88
C GLU A 132 7.46 -14.59 8.30
N LEU A 133 8.57 -15.01 8.93
CA LEU A 133 8.69 -16.37 9.48
C LEU A 133 7.67 -16.65 10.60
N ASP A 134 7.36 -15.64 11.44
CA ASP A 134 6.33 -15.78 12.47
C ASP A 134 4.93 -15.94 11.83
N ASN A 135 4.68 -15.32 10.68
CA ASN A 135 3.42 -15.45 9.93
C ASN A 135 3.29 -16.78 9.18
N ALA A 136 4.38 -17.42 8.80
CA ALA A 136 4.35 -18.61 7.94
C ALA A 136 3.41 -19.72 8.45
N LYS A 137 3.31 -19.90 9.77
CA LYS A 137 2.37 -20.85 10.41
C LYS A 137 0.90 -20.41 10.36
N LEU A 138 0.64 -19.14 10.07
CA LEU A 138 -0.69 -18.50 10.04
C LEU A 138 -1.14 -18.18 8.61
N TYR A 139 -0.44 -18.67 7.58
CA TYR A 139 -0.66 -18.27 6.19
C TYR A 139 -2.10 -18.47 5.70
N LEU A 140 -2.82 -19.48 6.20
CA LEU A 140 -4.23 -19.72 5.85
C LEU A 140 -5.19 -18.64 6.36
N TYR A 141 -4.75 -17.75 7.27
CA TYR A 141 -5.53 -16.58 7.69
C TYR A 141 -5.49 -15.46 6.65
N SER A 142 -4.54 -15.50 5.71
CA SER A 142 -4.41 -14.48 4.66
C SER A 142 -5.65 -14.43 3.76
N GLU A 143 -6.05 -13.22 3.38
CA GLU A 143 -7.18 -12.99 2.49
C GLU A 143 -6.67 -12.54 1.11
N VAL A 144 -6.66 -13.47 0.14
CA VAL A 144 -6.25 -13.18 -1.25
C VAL A 144 -7.35 -12.49 -2.04
N LEU A 145 -8.60 -12.71 -1.63
CA LEU A 145 -9.81 -12.21 -2.30
C LEU A 145 -10.58 -11.19 -1.43
N GLN A 146 -9.87 -10.20 -0.88
CA GLN A 146 -10.53 -9.11 -0.15
C GLN A 146 -11.40 -8.26 -1.08
N PRO A 147 -12.59 -7.78 -0.63
CA PRO A 147 -13.48 -6.98 -1.48
C PRO A 147 -12.88 -5.71 -2.08
N SER A 148 -11.92 -5.04 -1.41
CA SER A 148 -11.34 -3.79 -1.92
C SER A 148 -9.94 -3.95 -2.50
N THR A 149 -9.13 -4.85 -1.94
CA THR A 149 -7.71 -5.02 -2.30
C THR A 149 -7.36 -6.43 -2.78
N GLY A 150 -8.37 -7.29 -2.97
CA GLY A 150 -8.15 -8.66 -3.42
C GLY A 150 -7.64 -8.75 -4.86
N THR A 151 -6.92 -9.85 -5.14
CA THR A 151 -6.31 -10.11 -6.46
C THR A 151 -7.31 -9.95 -7.61
N HIS A 152 -8.55 -10.39 -7.43
CA HIS A 152 -9.59 -10.32 -8.47
C HIS A 152 -9.98 -8.88 -8.87
N THR A 153 -9.76 -7.89 -8.00
CA THR A 153 -10.00 -6.47 -8.30
C THR A 153 -8.73 -5.75 -8.72
N GLN A 154 -7.59 -6.04 -8.08
CA GLN A 154 -6.35 -5.31 -8.31
C GLN A 154 -5.62 -5.75 -9.58
N LEU A 155 -5.57 -7.05 -9.86
CA LEU A 155 -4.84 -7.58 -11.02
C LEU A 155 -5.33 -7.02 -12.35
N PRO A 156 -6.66 -6.90 -12.64
CA PRO A 156 -7.12 -6.27 -13.88
C PRO A 156 -6.70 -4.81 -14.03
N VAL A 157 -6.66 -4.07 -12.92
CA VAL A 157 -6.22 -2.67 -12.92
C VAL A 157 -4.73 -2.57 -13.26
N LEU A 158 -3.88 -3.38 -12.61
CA LEU A 158 -2.46 -3.43 -12.91
C LEU A 158 -2.21 -3.83 -14.37
N LEU A 159 -2.98 -4.77 -14.90
CA LEU A 159 -2.90 -5.15 -16.30
C LEU A 159 -3.39 -4.04 -17.24
N ALA A 160 -4.40 -3.26 -16.86
CA ALA A 160 -4.88 -2.13 -17.67
C ALA A 160 -3.86 -1.00 -17.75
N GLU A 161 -3.14 -0.74 -16.67
CA GLU A 161 -2.11 0.31 -16.56
C GLU A 161 -0.68 -0.17 -16.92
N TYR A 162 -0.52 -1.45 -17.27
CA TYR A 162 0.78 -2.05 -17.63
C TYR A 162 1.43 -1.32 -18.82
N THR A 163 2.50 -0.58 -18.58
CA THR A 163 3.11 0.32 -19.58
C THR A 163 3.84 -0.46 -20.67
N PHE A 164 3.59 -0.15 -21.93
CA PHE A 164 4.36 -0.72 -23.06
C PHE A 164 5.48 0.24 -23.47
N ARG A 165 6.70 -0.01 -23.00
CA ARG A 165 7.92 0.74 -23.33
C ARG A 165 8.60 0.17 -24.58
N CYS A 166 8.51 -1.15 -24.75
CA CYS A 166 9.09 -1.90 -25.88
C CYS A 166 8.22 -3.12 -26.25
N GLU A 167 8.60 -3.84 -27.29
CA GLU A 167 7.90 -5.05 -27.74
C GLU A 167 7.91 -6.17 -26.69
N LYS A 168 8.98 -6.26 -25.88
CA LYS A 168 9.07 -7.26 -24.81
C LYS A 168 7.95 -7.06 -23.78
N ASP A 169 7.62 -5.82 -23.38
CA ASP A 169 6.51 -5.55 -22.46
C ASP A 169 5.17 -6.08 -23.01
N VAL A 170 4.97 -6.00 -24.31
CA VAL A 170 3.75 -6.54 -24.96
C VAL A 170 3.71 -8.05 -24.88
N THR A 171 4.84 -8.73 -25.16
CA THR A 171 4.92 -10.19 -25.10
C THR A 171 4.79 -10.71 -23.67
N ASP A 172 5.44 -10.07 -22.70
CA ASP A 172 5.35 -10.42 -21.28
C ASP A 172 3.91 -10.25 -20.76
N TYR A 173 3.27 -9.13 -21.09
CA TYR A 173 1.86 -8.90 -20.78
C TYR A 173 0.94 -10.00 -21.34
N LEU A 174 1.10 -10.37 -22.59
CA LEU A 174 0.28 -11.42 -23.20
C LEU A 174 0.53 -12.79 -22.55
N GLU A 175 1.77 -13.07 -22.15
CA GLU A 175 2.08 -14.28 -21.42
C GLU A 175 1.45 -14.28 -20.02
N LEU A 176 1.49 -13.16 -19.27
CA LEU A 176 0.77 -12.99 -18.02
C LEU A 176 -0.73 -13.28 -18.16
N LEU A 177 -1.38 -12.76 -19.22
CA LEU A 177 -2.77 -13.12 -19.51
C LEU A 177 -2.95 -14.62 -19.73
N SER A 178 -1.94 -15.28 -20.30
CA SER A 178 -2.01 -16.71 -20.55
C SER A 178 -1.92 -17.56 -19.30
N LEU A 179 -1.24 -17.07 -18.26
CA LEU A 179 -1.04 -17.74 -16.97
C LEU A 179 -2.19 -17.52 -15.98
N LEU A 180 -2.99 -16.46 -16.16
CA LEU A 180 -4.03 -16.09 -15.21
C LEU A 180 -5.02 -17.22 -14.87
N PRO A 181 -5.47 -18.09 -15.80
CA PRO A 181 -6.34 -19.21 -15.45
C PRO A 181 -5.73 -20.16 -14.42
N SER A 182 -4.44 -20.53 -14.59
CA SER A 182 -3.75 -21.43 -13.65
C SER A 182 -3.53 -20.75 -12.28
N TYR A 183 -3.19 -19.47 -12.28
CA TYR A 183 -3.06 -18.70 -11.06
C TYR A 183 -4.38 -18.60 -10.28
N PHE A 184 -5.51 -18.41 -10.97
CA PHE A 184 -6.82 -18.43 -10.31
C PHE A 184 -7.22 -19.84 -9.83
N ASP A 185 -6.79 -20.89 -10.51
CA ASP A 185 -6.98 -22.26 -10.01
C ASP A 185 -6.20 -22.50 -8.70
N GLU A 186 -4.99 -21.94 -8.54
CA GLU A 186 -4.25 -21.96 -7.26
C GLU A 186 -5.01 -21.20 -6.16
N ILE A 187 -5.49 -19.99 -6.44
CA ILE A 187 -6.32 -19.20 -5.50
C ILE A 187 -7.56 -20.00 -5.07
N ILE A 188 -8.24 -20.66 -6.01
CA ILE A 188 -9.39 -21.52 -5.69
C ILE A 188 -8.99 -22.67 -4.76
N GLN A 189 -7.84 -23.30 -4.96
CA GLN A 189 -7.37 -24.35 -4.05
C GLN A 189 -7.02 -23.79 -2.67
N PHE A 190 -6.40 -22.63 -2.60
CA PHE A 190 -6.11 -21.92 -1.35
C PHE A 190 -7.41 -21.63 -0.58
N GLU A 191 -8.44 -21.07 -1.23
CA GLU A 191 -9.73 -20.80 -0.61
C GLU A 191 -10.45 -22.09 -0.15
N LYS A 192 -10.30 -23.20 -0.88
CA LYS A 192 -10.78 -24.52 -0.41
C LYS A 192 -10.02 -25.00 0.83
N SER A 193 -8.72 -24.77 0.91
CA SER A 193 -7.92 -25.10 2.09
C SER A 193 -8.37 -24.27 3.29
N LYS A 194 -8.62 -22.99 3.12
CA LYS A 194 -9.22 -22.12 4.15
C LYS A 194 -10.60 -22.61 4.59
N ALA A 195 -11.47 -22.98 3.66
CA ALA A 195 -12.79 -23.52 3.97
C ALA A 195 -12.70 -24.82 4.80
N ASN A 196 -11.80 -25.74 4.43
CA ASN A 196 -11.53 -26.97 5.18
C ASN A 196 -10.98 -26.72 6.58
N ALA A 197 -10.19 -25.65 6.75
CA ALA A 197 -9.66 -25.23 8.05
C ALA A 197 -10.68 -24.39 8.88
N GLY A 198 -11.84 -24.06 8.32
CA GLY A 198 -12.84 -23.20 8.97
C GLY A 198 -12.49 -21.72 8.97
N LEU A 199 -11.57 -21.30 8.08
CA LEU A 199 -11.01 -19.96 7.98
C LEU A 199 -11.54 -19.18 6.74
N PHE A 200 -12.54 -19.73 6.04
CA PHE A 200 -13.11 -19.07 4.86
C PHE A 200 -13.80 -17.75 5.24
N MET A 201 -13.73 -16.78 4.35
CA MET A 201 -14.28 -15.45 4.53
C MET A 201 -15.78 -15.45 4.90
N SER A 202 -16.29 -14.33 5.39
CA SER A 202 -17.70 -14.17 5.68
C SER A 202 -18.56 -14.34 4.42
N LYS A 203 -19.80 -14.81 4.58
CA LYS A 203 -20.74 -14.93 3.46
C LYS A 203 -20.92 -13.60 2.71
N GLN A 204 -20.96 -12.49 3.43
CA GLN A 204 -21.13 -11.18 2.82
C GLN A 204 -19.92 -10.79 1.96
N ASN A 205 -18.69 -11.05 2.43
CA ASN A 205 -17.49 -10.82 1.63
C ASN A 205 -17.49 -11.73 0.39
N ALA A 206 -17.85 -13.00 0.55
CA ALA A 206 -17.98 -13.92 -0.58
C ALA A 206 -19.01 -13.44 -1.61
N ASP A 207 -20.19 -12.99 -1.17
CA ASP A 207 -21.20 -12.42 -2.07
C ASP A 207 -20.69 -11.16 -2.79
N THR A 208 -19.88 -10.33 -2.12
CA THR A 208 -19.24 -9.16 -2.73
C THR A 208 -18.20 -9.56 -3.78
N VAL A 209 -17.30 -10.50 -3.47
CA VAL A 209 -16.30 -11.03 -4.42
C VAL A 209 -16.97 -11.64 -5.65
N ILE A 210 -18.05 -12.42 -5.45
CA ILE A 210 -18.82 -13.01 -6.55
C ILE A 210 -19.43 -11.91 -7.43
N SER A 211 -20.05 -10.89 -6.82
CA SER A 211 -20.62 -9.75 -7.56
C SER A 211 -19.55 -9.02 -8.38
N GLN A 212 -18.40 -8.72 -7.78
CA GLN A 212 -17.30 -8.05 -8.46
C GLN A 212 -16.76 -8.86 -9.65
N CYS A 213 -16.61 -10.17 -9.48
CA CYS A 213 -16.25 -11.05 -10.60
C CYS A 213 -17.33 -11.05 -11.71
N GLN A 214 -18.61 -11.04 -11.34
CA GLN A 214 -19.72 -10.99 -12.30
C GLN A 214 -19.77 -9.67 -13.05
N ASP A 215 -19.58 -8.55 -12.36
CA ASP A 215 -19.56 -7.21 -12.95
C ASP A 215 -18.41 -7.09 -13.97
N PHE A 216 -17.21 -7.60 -13.62
CA PHE A 216 -16.05 -7.61 -14.52
C PHE A 216 -16.33 -8.38 -15.84
N ILE A 217 -17.10 -9.46 -15.78
CA ILE A 217 -17.39 -10.30 -16.95
C ILE A 217 -18.75 -10.04 -17.60
N GLU A 218 -19.52 -9.04 -17.15
CA GLU A 218 -20.87 -8.76 -17.66
C GLU A 218 -20.87 -8.49 -19.15
N ASN A 219 -19.93 -7.70 -19.63
CA ASN A 219 -19.79 -7.30 -21.04
C ASN A 219 -18.45 -7.71 -21.63
N PRO A 220 -18.24 -9.02 -21.95
CA PRO A 220 -16.92 -9.54 -22.31
C PRO A 220 -16.24 -8.82 -23.49
N LYS A 221 -17.00 -8.36 -24.48
CA LYS A 221 -16.47 -7.68 -25.68
C LYS A 221 -16.10 -6.21 -25.42
N SER A 222 -16.61 -5.64 -24.35
CA SER A 222 -16.30 -4.28 -23.89
C SER A 222 -15.46 -4.34 -22.62
N CYS A 223 -14.72 -5.45 -22.40
CA CYS A 223 -13.78 -5.54 -21.28
C CYS A 223 -12.69 -4.50 -21.47
N PHE A 224 -12.45 -3.68 -20.45
CA PHE A 224 -11.47 -2.59 -20.51
C PHE A 224 -10.04 -3.06 -20.81
N LEU A 225 -9.69 -4.34 -20.54
CA LEU A 225 -8.40 -4.92 -20.93
C LEU A 225 -8.21 -4.99 -22.45
N ILE A 226 -9.29 -4.96 -23.26
CA ILE A 226 -9.21 -4.87 -24.71
C ILE A 226 -8.93 -3.42 -25.12
N GLU A 227 -9.72 -2.48 -24.64
CA GLU A 227 -9.63 -1.06 -24.98
C GLU A 227 -8.31 -0.43 -24.53
N THR A 228 -7.92 -0.64 -23.27
CA THR A 228 -6.66 -0.12 -22.73
C THR A 228 -5.43 -0.69 -23.42
N PHE A 229 -5.47 -1.97 -23.83
CA PHE A 229 -4.42 -2.57 -24.64
C PHE A 229 -4.31 -1.89 -26.02
N ASP A 230 -5.44 -1.68 -26.69
CA ASP A 230 -5.47 -1.03 -28.01
C ASP A 230 -4.89 0.38 -27.98
N ASN A 231 -5.20 1.14 -26.94
CA ASN A 231 -4.66 2.48 -26.72
C ASN A 231 -3.15 2.47 -26.47
N ARG A 232 -2.65 1.55 -25.64
CA ARG A 232 -1.23 1.46 -25.28
C ARG A 232 -0.37 0.98 -26.43
N ILE A 233 -0.79 -0.06 -27.17
CA ILE A 233 0.01 -0.59 -28.27
C ILE A 233 0.12 0.41 -29.43
N GLU A 234 -0.86 1.32 -29.58
CA GLU A 234 -0.80 2.34 -30.62
C GLU A 234 0.37 3.32 -30.38
N SER A 235 0.73 3.57 -29.13
CA SER A 235 1.86 4.45 -28.77
C SER A 235 3.23 3.90 -29.15
N LEU A 236 3.36 2.57 -29.36
CA LEU A 236 4.62 1.94 -29.76
C LEU A 236 4.93 2.20 -31.24
N SER A 237 5.73 3.24 -31.49
CA SER A 237 6.14 3.62 -32.84
C SER A 237 7.13 2.63 -33.49
N THR A 238 7.74 1.75 -32.72
CA THR A 238 8.71 0.74 -33.18
C THR A 238 8.04 -0.46 -33.84
N LEU A 239 6.75 -0.69 -33.56
CA LEU A 239 5.99 -1.80 -34.14
C LEU A 239 5.36 -1.44 -35.47
N SER A 240 5.38 -2.40 -36.44
CA SER A 240 4.63 -2.27 -37.67
C SER A 240 3.12 -2.36 -37.43
N THR A 241 2.30 -1.78 -38.31
CA THR A 241 0.83 -1.89 -38.23
C THR A 241 0.38 -3.36 -38.19
N SER A 242 1.00 -4.24 -38.98
CA SER A 242 0.65 -5.67 -38.96
C SER A 242 0.96 -6.35 -37.65
N ALA A 243 2.08 -6.01 -36.98
CA ALA A 243 2.42 -6.55 -35.68
C ALA A 243 1.41 -6.05 -34.59
N LYS A 244 1.05 -4.77 -34.64
CA LYS A 244 0.04 -4.22 -33.75
C LYS A 244 -1.32 -4.93 -33.89
N GLU A 245 -1.76 -5.18 -35.13
CA GLU A 245 -3.01 -5.91 -35.41
C GLU A 245 -2.96 -7.35 -34.89
N GLU A 246 -1.82 -8.03 -35.02
CA GLU A 246 -1.61 -9.38 -34.53
C GLU A 246 -1.70 -9.43 -33.00
N TYR A 247 -1.01 -8.53 -32.30
CA TYR A 247 -1.05 -8.43 -30.84
C TYR A 247 -2.43 -8.05 -30.30
N ARG A 248 -3.17 -7.14 -30.95
CA ARG A 248 -4.57 -6.82 -30.62
C ARG A 248 -5.46 -8.06 -30.70
N SER A 249 -5.36 -8.79 -31.80
CA SER A 249 -6.13 -10.03 -31.99
C SER A 249 -5.79 -11.10 -30.97
N GLN A 250 -4.52 -11.19 -30.56
CA GLN A 250 -4.07 -12.11 -29.52
C GLN A 250 -4.61 -11.68 -28.15
N ASN A 251 -4.53 -10.40 -27.79
CA ASN A 251 -5.07 -9.85 -26.55
C ASN A 251 -6.58 -10.11 -26.46
N GLU A 252 -7.37 -9.74 -27.47
CA GLU A 252 -8.82 -10.00 -27.51
C GLU A 252 -9.12 -11.50 -27.34
N THR A 253 -8.34 -12.36 -28.00
CA THR A 253 -8.49 -13.80 -27.86
C THR A 253 -8.23 -14.27 -26.44
N TYR A 254 -7.17 -13.77 -25.78
CA TYR A 254 -6.84 -14.16 -24.41
C TYR A 254 -7.87 -13.63 -23.42
N VAL A 255 -8.29 -12.39 -23.56
CA VAL A 255 -9.35 -11.83 -22.72
C VAL A 255 -10.62 -12.70 -22.83
N LEU A 256 -11.12 -12.93 -24.05
CA LEU A 256 -12.40 -13.63 -24.25
C LEU A 256 -12.33 -15.14 -23.94
N LYS A 257 -11.19 -15.81 -24.16
CA LYS A 257 -11.08 -17.26 -24.02
C LYS A 257 -10.32 -17.76 -22.81
N LYS A 258 -9.60 -16.90 -22.09
CA LYS A 258 -8.85 -17.24 -20.89
C LYS A 258 -9.33 -16.43 -19.69
N ILE A 259 -9.29 -15.09 -19.76
CA ILE A 259 -9.60 -14.22 -18.61
C ILE A 259 -11.06 -14.33 -18.20
N ILE A 260 -11.99 -14.09 -19.13
CA ILE A 260 -13.43 -14.18 -18.85
C ILE A 260 -13.85 -15.57 -18.30
N PRO A 261 -13.39 -16.70 -18.87
CA PRO A 261 -13.66 -18.01 -18.28
C PRO A 261 -13.03 -18.22 -16.89
N ALA A 262 -11.83 -17.70 -16.63
CA ALA A 262 -11.15 -17.80 -15.34
C ALA A 262 -11.97 -17.08 -14.24
N TYR A 263 -12.44 -15.86 -14.49
CA TYR A 263 -13.32 -15.14 -13.57
C TYR A 263 -14.65 -15.86 -13.34
N LYS A 264 -15.25 -16.47 -14.38
CA LYS A 264 -16.45 -17.31 -14.22
C LYS A 264 -16.20 -18.50 -13.32
N ASN A 265 -15.04 -19.16 -13.48
CA ASN A 265 -14.65 -20.29 -12.65
C ASN A 265 -14.40 -19.86 -11.21
N LEU A 266 -13.70 -18.73 -11.00
CA LEU A 266 -13.48 -18.16 -9.67
C LEU A 266 -14.82 -17.86 -8.98
N ALA A 267 -15.73 -17.11 -9.62
CA ALA A 267 -17.03 -16.78 -9.05
C ALA A 267 -17.84 -18.04 -8.68
N ALA A 268 -17.82 -19.06 -9.55
CA ALA A 268 -18.50 -20.32 -9.30
C ALA A 268 -17.92 -21.08 -8.10
N ALA A 269 -16.59 -21.10 -7.98
CA ALA A 269 -15.90 -21.77 -6.86
C ALA A 269 -16.19 -21.06 -5.52
N ILE A 270 -16.17 -19.72 -5.49
CA ILE A 270 -16.52 -18.95 -4.29
C ILE A 270 -18.00 -19.13 -3.93
N GLU A 271 -18.91 -19.20 -4.93
CA GLU A 271 -20.33 -19.52 -4.70
C GLU A 271 -20.52 -20.89 -4.02
N GLU A 272 -19.74 -21.91 -4.41
CA GLU A 272 -19.78 -23.23 -3.76
C GLU A 272 -19.26 -23.19 -2.31
N LEU A 273 -18.33 -22.28 -2.00
CA LEU A 273 -17.69 -22.18 -0.68
C LEU A 273 -18.39 -21.20 0.27
N LYS A 274 -19.22 -20.29 -0.21
CA LYS A 274 -19.71 -19.13 0.55
C LYS A 274 -20.48 -19.44 1.84
N ASP A 275 -21.06 -20.63 1.95
CA ASP A 275 -21.74 -21.08 3.17
C ASP A 275 -20.82 -21.85 4.13
N SER A 276 -19.53 -22.04 3.80
CA SER A 276 -18.55 -22.70 4.67
C SER A 276 -17.96 -21.77 5.74
N GLY A 277 -18.03 -20.45 5.53
CA GLY A 277 -17.57 -19.46 6.51
C GLY A 277 -18.40 -19.51 7.80
N SER A 278 -17.77 -19.92 8.90
CA SER A 278 -18.42 -20.03 10.20
C SER A 278 -18.29 -18.77 11.05
N ASN A 279 -17.27 -17.97 10.81
CA ASN A 279 -17.04 -16.73 11.53
C ASN A 279 -17.92 -15.60 10.96
N LYS A 280 -18.63 -14.92 11.88
CA LYS A 280 -19.47 -13.76 11.56
C LYS A 280 -18.97 -12.47 12.17
N GLY A 281 -17.74 -12.46 12.65
CA GLY A 281 -17.13 -11.33 13.32
C GLY A 281 -15.63 -11.25 13.04
N GLY A 282 -14.91 -10.46 13.85
CA GLY A 282 -13.49 -10.22 13.68
C GLY A 282 -12.59 -11.45 13.84
N LEU A 283 -11.33 -11.27 13.52
CA LEU A 283 -10.30 -12.32 13.58
C LEU A 283 -10.21 -13.00 14.95
N CYS A 284 -10.44 -12.27 16.05
CA CYS A 284 -10.41 -12.81 17.41
C CYS A 284 -11.35 -13.99 17.69
N ASN A 285 -12.28 -14.27 16.79
CA ASN A 285 -13.19 -15.42 16.87
C ASN A 285 -12.57 -16.73 16.33
N TYR A 286 -11.44 -16.65 15.64
CA TYR A 286 -10.65 -17.81 15.25
C TYR A 286 -9.64 -18.21 16.34
N GLU A 287 -9.14 -19.45 16.32
CA GLU A 287 -8.25 -20.00 17.35
C GLU A 287 -6.99 -19.15 17.53
N ASP A 288 -6.23 -18.89 16.46
CA ASP A 288 -5.02 -18.04 16.46
C ASP A 288 -5.27 -16.64 15.86
N GLY A 289 -6.53 -16.25 15.77
CA GLY A 289 -6.91 -15.02 15.07
C GLY A 289 -6.38 -13.73 15.71
N LYS A 290 -6.13 -13.73 17.04
CA LYS A 290 -5.48 -12.59 17.71
C LYS A 290 -4.00 -12.51 17.39
N ASP A 291 -3.32 -13.64 17.31
CA ASP A 291 -1.90 -13.71 16.95
C ASP A 291 -1.72 -13.24 15.51
N TYR A 292 -2.62 -13.67 14.61
CA TYR A 292 -2.62 -13.19 13.23
C TYR A 292 -2.93 -11.68 13.14
N TYR A 293 -3.86 -11.18 13.93
CA TYR A 293 -4.14 -9.73 13.97
C TYR A 293 -2.96 -8.91 14.49
N GLU A 294 -2.26 -9.40 15.52
CA GLU A 294 -1.03 -8.76 16.03
C GLU A 294 0.08 -8.73 14.96
N TYR A 295 0.23 -9.83 14.20
CA TYR A 295 1.11 -9.84 13.03
C TYR A 295 0.69 -8.77 12.01
N LEU A 296 -0.59 -8.74 11.58
CA LEU A 296 -1.08 -7.76 10.61
C LEU A 296 -0.85 -6.32 11.06
N VAL A 297 -1.09 -6.03 12.33
CA VAL A 297 -0.87 -4.69 12.88
C VAL A 297 0.61 -4.32 12.85
N ARG A 298 1.51 -5.24 13.22
CA ARG A 298 2.95 -5.02 13.15
C ARG A 298 3.41 -4.84 11.70
N TYR A 299 2.96 -5.69 10.79
CA TYR A 299 3.24 -5.60 9.36
C TYR A 299 2.77 -4.28 8.75
N SER A 300 1.50 -3.92 9.00
CA SER A 300 0.89 -2.71 8.42
C SER A 300 1.43 -1.41 9.02
N THR A 301 1.77 -1.38 10.30
CA THR A 301 2.14 -0.13 11.00
C THR A 301 3.64 0.00 11.26
N GLY A 302 4.41 -1.09 11.17
CA GLY A 302 5.80 -1.15 11.62
C GLY A 302 5.96 -0.94 13.13
N SER A 303 4.88 -1.00 13.93
CA SER A 303 4.91 -0.79 15.37
C SER A 303 4.99 -2.10 16.12
N SER A 304 5.92 -2.20 17.07
CA SER A 304 6.01 -3.30 18.03
C SER A 304 5.19 -3.09 19.30
N ASP A 305 4.40 -2.02 19.39
CA ASP A 305 3.53 -1.76 20.55
C ASP A 305 2.39 -2.78 20.63
N SER A 306 1.99 -3.15 21.84
CA SER A 306 0.82 -4.00 22.02
C SER A 306 -0.46 -3.32 21.53
N ILE A 307 -1.44 -4.12 21.07
CA ILE A 307 -2.77 -3.59 20.67
C ILE A 307 -3.38 -2.73 21.78
N LYS A 308 -3.21 -3.11 23.03
CA LYS A 308 -3.69 -2.34 24.19
C LYS A 308 -3.00 -0.97 24.30
N ASP A 309 -1.72 -0.88 24.00
CA ASP A 309 -1.00 0.39 24.06
C ASP A 309 -1.33 1.27 22.86
N LEU A 310 -1.50 0.69 21.67
CA LEU A 310 -2.01 1.38 20.49
C LEU A 310 -3.41 1.96 20.73
N GLN A 311 -4.32 1.19 21.34
CA GLN A 311 -5.65 1.68 21.71
C GLN A 311 -5.58 2.90 22.63
N LYS A 312 -4.70 2.86 23.65
CA LYS A 312 -4.50 4.01 24.54
C LYS A 312 -3.94 5.24 23.81
N GLN A 313 -2.98 5.05 22.91
CA GLN A 313 -2.42 6.13 22.09
C GLN A 313 -3.50 6.79 21.23
N VAL A 314 -4.31 5.98 20.53
CA VAL A 314 -5.43 6.45 19.71
C VAL A 314 -6.47 7.21 20.56
N GLU A 315 -6.87 6.64 21.69
CA GLU A 315 -7.85 7.27 22.57
C GLU A 315 -7.32 8.58 23.17
N GLN A 316 -6.07 8.61 23.60
CA GLN A 316 -5.43 9.81 24.15
C GLN A 316 -5.38 10.93 23.11
N LYS A 317 -4.94 10.64 21.89
CA LYS A 317 -4.89 11.63 20.80
C LYS A 317 -6.29 12.16 20.47
N ARG A 318 -7.29 11.26 20.35
CA ARG A 318 -8.68 11.67 20.12
C ARG A 318 -9.21 12.59 21.20
N LYS A 319 -8.92 12.31 22.47
CA LYS A 319 -9.29 13.19 23.59
C LYS A 319 -8.64 14.57 23.47
N GLU A 320 -7.36 14.61 23.12
CA GLU A 320 -6.64 15.87 22.91
C GLU A 320 -7.25 16.68 21.75
N ASP A 321 -7.58 16.01 20.65
CA ASP A 321 -8.20 16.65 19.48
C ASP A 321 -9.61 17.19 19.78
N LEU A 322 -10.42 16.42 20.51
CA LEU A 322 -11.75 16.85 20.93
C LEU A 322 -11.69 18.06 21.87
N LEU A 323 -10.73 18.10 22.79
CA LEU A 323 -10.53 19.24 23.67
C LEU A 323 -10.14 20.49 22.88
N GLN A 324 -9.17 20.38 21.96
CA GLN A 324 -8.76 21.50 21.10
C GLN A 324 -9.92 21.99 20.21
N LEU A 325 -10.68 21.05 19.63
CA LEU A 325 -11.86 21.39 18.82
C LEU A 325 -12.91 22.15 19.65
N SER A 326 -13.21 21.65 20.86
CA SER A 326 -14.15 22.30 21.79
C SER A 326 -13.69 23.70 22.20
N GLU A 327 -12.40 23.90 22.47
CA GLU A 327 -11.82 25.21 22.79
C GLU A 327 -11.96 26.20 21.63
N LEU A 328 -11.64 25.78 20.39
CA LEU A 328 -11.77 26.60 19.19
C LEU A 328 -13.22 27.02 18.94
N LEU A 329 -14.16 26.07 19.00
CA LEU A 329 -15.59 26.33 18.79
C LEU A 329 -16.21 27.18 19.92
N THR A 330 -15.74 27.02 21.16
CA THR A 330 -16.18 27.85 22.30
C THR A 330 -15.70 29.28 22.14
N LYS A 331 -14.44 29.48 21.71
CA LYS A 331 -13.82 30.79 21.49
C LYS A 331 -14.43 31.50 20.26
N ASN A 332 -14.74 30.77 19.22
CA ASN A 332 -15.31 31.29 17.98
C ASN A 332 -16.40 30.36 17.42
N PRO A 333 -17.66 30.47 17.89
CA PRO A 333 -18.76 29.59 17.48
C PRO A 333 -19.11 29.65 15.98
N ILE A 334 -18.71 30.68 15.27
CA ILE A 334 -19.00 30.81 13.83
C ILE A 334 -18.23 29.75 13.00
N LEU A 335 -17.10 29.27 13.52
CA LEU A 335 -16.30 28.24 12.88
C LEU A 335 -17.08 26.96 12.59
N ALA A 336 -18.06 26.59 13.43
CA ALA A 336 -18.93 25.45 13.18
C ALA A 336 -19.72 25.61 11.87
N LYS A 337 -20.24 26.82 11.59
CA LYS A 337 -20.94 27.11 10.34
C LYS A 337 -19.97 27.27 9.16
N GLU A 338 -18.84 27.90 9.40
CA GLU A 338 -17.83 28.11 8.36
C GLU A 338 -17.23 26.79 7.90
N SER A 339 -17.07 25.80 8.79
CA SER A 339 -16.58 24.46 8.42
C SER A 339 -17.52 23.67 7.50
N GLU A 340 -18.80 24.07 7.41
CA GLU A 340 -19.78 23.49 6.48
C GLU A 340 -19.90 24.27 5.15
N SER A 341 -19.36 25.49 5.09
CA SER A 341 -19.63 26.43 3.98
C SER A 341 -18.40 27.14 3.42
N TYR A 342 -17.18 26.71 3.77
CA TYR A 342 -15.93 27.28 3.27
C TYR A 342 -15.79 27.11 1.75
N GLN A 343 -14.95 27.95 1.14
CA GLN A 343 -14.60 27.87 -0.27
C GLN A 343 -13.08 27.79 -0.41
N LEU A 344 -12.62 26.99 -1.36
CA LEU A 344 -11.23 26.98 -1.81
C LEU A 344 -11.09 27.79 -3.08
N ASP A 345 -9.91 28.34 -3.31
CA ASP A 345 -9.62 29.19 -4.46
C ASP A 345 -9.75 28.45 -5.79
N THR A 346 -9.39 27.19 -5.82
CA THR A 346 -9.48 26.33 -7.00
C THR A 346 -9.94 24.91 -6.63
N SER A 347 -10.53 24.23 -7.62
CA SER A 347 -10.81 22.78 -7.60
C SER A 347 -10.12 22.06 -8.77
N ASP A 348 -9.26 22.74 -9.51
CA ASP A 348 -8.46 22.14 -10.58
C ASP A 348 -7.28 21.36 -9.97
N PRO A 349 -7.18 20.04 -10.22
CA PRO A 349 -6.14 19.21 -9.61
C PRO A 349 -4.72 19.67 -9.93
N SER A 350 -4.46 20.09 -11.18
CA SER A 350 -3.14 20.55 -11.62
C SER A 350 -2.74 21.85 -10.92
N GLN A 351 -3.69 22.78 -10.72
CA GLN A 351 -3.45 24.02 -9.99
C GLN A 351 -3.21 23.76 -8.51
N ILE A 352 -3.97 22.83 -7.89
CA ILE A 352 -3.77 22.43 -6.49
C ILE A 352 -2.38 21.86 -6.30
N LEU A 353 -1.96 20.92 -7.14
CA LEU A 353 -0.63 20.30 -7.06
C LEU A 353 0.50 21.33 -7.26
N ALA A 354 0.35 22.24 -8.22
CA ALA A 354 1.31 23.32 -8.43
C ALA A 354 1.39 24.25 -7.21
N GLN A 355 0.24 24.61 -6.62
CA GLN A 355 0.19 25.42 -5.40
C GLN A 355 0.86 24.70 -4.22
N LEU A 356 0.58 23.41 -4.01
CA LEU A 356 1.19 22.61 -2.97
C LEU A 356 2.71 22.54 -3.15
N LYS A 357 3.20 22.23 -4.37
CA LYS A 357 4.64 22.15 -4.71
C LYS A 357 5.39 23.45 -4.36
N GLU A 358 4.76 24.61 -4.54
CA GLU A 358 5.35 25.89 -4.15
C GLU A 358 5.28 26.15 -2.65
N THR A 359 4.14 25.85 -2.02
CA THR A 359 3.88 26.20 -0.63
C THR A 359 4.73 25.39 0.35
N ILE A 360 4.98 24.10 0.05
CA ILE A 360 5.75 23.20 0.91
C ILE A 360 7.22 23.59 1.04
N LYS A 361 7.78 24.38 0.12
CA LYS A 361 9.20 24.79 0.13
C LYS A 361 9.64 25.45 1.44
N LYS A 362 8.71 25.95 2.21
CA LYS A 362 8.97 26.58 3.50
C LYS A 362 9.35 25.53 4.57
N ASP A 363 8.61 24.43 4.61
CA ASP A 363 8.63 23.50 5.72
C ASP A 363 9.25 22.13 5.32
N PHE A 364 9.50 21.92 4.02
CA PHE A 364 10.03 20.67 3.46
C PHE A 364 11.33 20.95 2.66
N PRO A 365 12.21 19.95 2.49
CA PRO A 365 13.36 20.08 1.60
C PRO A 365 12.92 20.35 0.16
N GLU A 366 13.84 20.82 -0.66
CA GLU A 366 13.54 21.03 -2.08
C GLU A 366 13.21 19.70 -2.73
N ALA A 367 12.07 19.68 -3.46
CA ALA A 367 11.68 18.49 -4.19
C ALA A 367 12.75 18.15 -5.24
N PRO A 368 13.13 16.86 -5.36
CA PRO A 368 13.97 16.45 -6.47
C PRO A 368 13.35 16.82 -7.82
N ASP A 369 14.20 16.93 -8.85
CA ASP A 369 13.76 17.28 -10.20
C ASP A 369 12.91 16.14 -10.78
N ALA A 370 11.59 16.32 -10.72
CA ALA A 370 10.60 15.38 -11.24
C ALA A 370 9.38 16.14 -11.78
N ASN A 371 8.89 15.65 -12.91
CA ASN A 371 7.66 16.09 -13.54
C ASN A 371 6.46 15.33 -12.98
N PHE A 372 5.28 15.88 -13.13
CA PHE A 372 4.03 15.15 -12.89
C PHE A 372 2.98 15.52 -13.94
N THR A 373 2.13 14.56 -14.22
CA THR A 373 0.98 14.69 -15.11
C THR A 373 -0.26 14.25 -14.36
N VAL A 374 -1.32 15.05 -14.45
CA VAL A 374 -2.66 14.64 -14.00
C VAL A 374 -3.32 13.88 -15.12
N LYS A 375 -3.72 12.67 -14.83
CA LYS A 375 -4.49 11.79 -15.71
C LYS A 375 -5.87 11.54 -15.09
N TYR A 376 -6.81 11.15 -15.92
CA TYR A 376 -8.14 10.79 -15.47
C TYR A 376 -8.33 9.29 -15.64
N VAL A 377 -8.98 8.69 -14.66
CA VAL A 377 -9.33 7.27 -14.68
C VAL A 377 -10.29 7.02 -15.84
N ASP A 378 -10.10 5.91 -16.55
CA ASP A 378 -11.04 5.47 -17.58
C ASP A 378 -12.42 5.22 -16.95
N GLU A 379 -13.51 5.64 -17.62
CA GLU A 379 -14.88 5.52 -17.14
C GLU A 379 -15.21 4.08 -16.72
N ALA A 380 -14.64 3.09 -17.42
CA ALA A 380 -14.84 1.67 -17.11
C ALA A 380 -14.17 1.23 -15.79
N LEU A 381 -13.21 2.00 -15.28
CA LEU A 381 -12.48 1.72 -14.05
C LEU A 381 -12.93 2.57 -12.84
N GLU A 382 -13.81 3.55 -13.05
CA GLU A 382 -14.20 4.50 -12.00
C GLU A 382 -14.83 3.83 -10.77
N ASP A 383 -15.59 2.75 -10.95
CA ASP A 383 -16.24 2.01 -9.86
C ASP A 383 -15.24 1.16 -9.03
N TYR A 384 -14.02 0.93 -9.56
CA TYR A 384 -13.01 0.05 -8.96
C TYR A 384 -11.85 0.83 -8.31
N LEU A 385 -11.71 2.12 -8.63
CA LEU A 385 -10.54 2.89 -8.23
C LEU A 385 -10.85 3.98 -7.21
N SER A 386 -9.81 4.29 -6.43
CA SER A 386 -9.79 5.40 -5.50
C SER A 386 -10.16 6.71 -6.21
N PRO A 387 -10.65 7.68 -5.44
CA PRO A 387 -10.94 9.01 -5.94
C PRO A 387 -9.76 9.74 -6.59
N ALA A 388 -8.58 9.61 -6.05
CA ALA A 388 -7.31 9.96 -6.68
C ALA A 388 -6.25 9.00 -6.16
N PHE A 389 -5.21 8.75 -6.95
CA PHE A 389 -4.06 7.95 -6.55
C PHE A 389 -2.82 8.35 -7.35
N TYR A 390 -1.68 8.15 -6.72
CA TYR A 390 -0.38 8.22 -7.36
C TYR A 390 0.02 6.82 -7.84
N LEU A 391 0.25 6.66 -9.13
CA LEU A 391 0.86 5.44 -9.64
C LEU A 391 2.37 5.55 -9.45
N THR A 392 2.91 4.73 -8.55
CA THR A 392 4.33 4.74 -8.19
C THR A 392 5.19 4.53 -9.42
N SER A 393 6.11 5.47 -9.68
CA SER A 393 7.06 5.35 -10.80
C SER A 393 8.13 4.32 -10.49
N PRO A 394 8.70 3.65 -11.52
CA PRO A 394 9.84 2.76 -11.36
C PRO A 394 11.03 3.47 -10.69
N ILE A 395 11.85 2.71 -9.96
CA ILE A 395 13.00 3.28 -9.23
C ILE A 395 14.06 3.88 -10.15
N ASP A 396 14.13 3.41 -11.38
CA ASP A 396 15.04 3.86 -12.44
C ASP A 396 14.41 4.89 -13.39
N ASP A 397 13.09 5.16 -13.29
CA ASP A 397 12.37 6.16 -14.10
C ASP A 397 11.45 7.05 -13.23
N TYR A 398 12.00 7.57 -12.14
CA TYR A 398 11.27 8.41 -11.17
C TYR A 398 11.00 9.86 -11.63
N LYS A 399 11.47 10.24 -12.81
CA LYS A 399 11.32 11.62 -13.31
C LYS A 399 9.93 11.93 -13.86
N GLU A 400 9.24 10.94 -14.38
CA GLU A 400 7.92 11.08 -14.96
C GLU A 400 6.88 10.40 -14.05
N ASN A 401 5.97 11.19 -13.49
CA ASN A 401 5.02 10.73 -12.49
C ASN A 401 3.59 10.97 -12.96
N SER A 402 2.67 10.10 -12.59
CA SER A 402 1.25 10.24 -12.90
C SER A 402 0.39 10.23 -11.64
N ILE A 403 -0.46 11.25 -11.49
CA ILE A 403 -1.52 11.27 -10.49
C ILE A 403 -2.84 11.11 -11.23
N TYR A 404 -3.61 10.10 -10.86
CA TYR A 404 -4.89 9.79 -11.45
C TYR A 404 -6.02 10.40 -10.64
N ILE A 405 -7.00 10.97 -11.33
CA ILE A 405 -8.24 11.52 -10.76
C ILE A 405 -9.41 10.69 -11.26
N ASN A 406 -10.20 10.20 -10.35
CA ASN A 406 -11.43 9.47 -10.63
C ASN A 406 -12.62 10.45 -10.64
N GLU A 407 -13.11 10.83 -11.82
CA GLU A 407 -14.23 11.79 -11.97
C GLU A 407 -15.58 11.19 -11.54
N GLY A 408 -15.73 9.87 -11.53
CA GLY A 408 -16.91 9.18 -10.99
C GLY A 408 -17.09 9.38 -9.48
N SER A 409 -16.03 9.74 -8.79
CA SER A 409 -16.04 10.06 -7.36
C SER A 409 -16.37 11.55 -7.17
N HIS A 410 -17.53 11.86 -6.61
CA HIS A 410 -17.89 13.24 -6.29
C HIS A 410 -17.20 13.69 -5.00
N TYR A 411 -16.24 14.61 -5.10
CA TYR A 411 -15.50 15.13 -3.96
C TYR A 411 -16.06 16.41 -3.38
N GLU A 412 -15.97 16.53 -2.05
CA GLU A 412 -15.88 17.81 -1.40
C GLU A 412 -14.51 18.46 -1.72
N LYS A 413 -14.49 19.77 -1.98
CA LYS A 413 -13.29 20.48 -2.45
C LYS A 413 -12.07 20.30 -1.52
N MET A 414 -12.30 20.32 -0.18
CA MET A 414 -11.21 20.09 0.79
C MET A 414 -10.68 18.66 0.71
N LYS A 415 -11.57 17.68 0.54
CA LYS A 415 -11.14 16.29 0.40
C LYS A 415 -10.26 16.11 -0.83
N LEU A 416 -10.61 16.72 -1.97
CA LEU A 416 -9.74 16.72 -3.14
C LEU A 416 -8.38 17.38 -2.84
N PHE A 417 -8.36 18.54 -2.18
CA PHE A 417 -7.13 19.24 -1.84
C PHE A 417 -6.22 18.40 -0.95
N THR A 418 -6.76 17.81 0.12
CA THR A 418 -5.97 17.00 1.05
C THR A 418 -5.57 15.66 0.46
N THR A 419 -6.42 15.05 -0.40
CA THR A 419 -6.05 13.85 -1.15
C THR A 419 -4.91 14.15 -2.12
N LEU A 420 -4.91 15.28 -2.83
CA LEU A 420 -3.80 15.66 -3.70
C LEU A 420 -2.52 16.02 -2.92
N ALA A 421 -2.63 16.45 -1.67
CA ALA A 421 -1.47 16.57 -0.80
C ALA A 421 -0.93 15.19 -0.37
N HIS A 422 -1.82 14.23 -0.10
CA HIS A 422 -1.51 12.84 0.21
C HIS A 422 -0.84 12.11 -0.97
N GLU A 423 -1.42 12.20 -2.17
CA GLU A 423 -0.92 11.51 -3.36
C GLU A 423 0.28 12.21 -4.01
N GLY A 424 0.32 13.55 -3.97
CA GLY A 424 1.30 14.37 -4.68
C GLY A 424 2.33 15.03 -3.77
N PHE A 425 2.09 16.30 -3.41
CA PHE A 425 3.03 17.15 -2.69
C PHE A 425 2.48 17.60 -1.33
N PRO A 426 3.15 17.24 -0.22
CA PRO A 426 4.40 16.50 -0.08
C PRO A 426 4.22 15.00 0.24
N GLY A 427 3.18 14.35 -0.28
CA GLY A 427 2.82 12.96 -0.01
C GLY A 427 3.58 11.92 -0.83
N HIS A 428 2.87 10.92 -1.37
CA HIS A 428 3.45 9.72 -1.99
C HIS A 428 4.41 10.01 -3.13
N LEU A 429 4.02 10.85 -4.10
CA LEU A 429 4.90 11.20 -5.22
C LEU A 429 6.20 11.81 -4.72
N TYR A 430 6.10 12.79 -3.82
CA TYR A 430 7.26 13.47 -3.26
C TYR A 430 8.15 12.51 -2.47
N GLN A 431 7.56 11.63 -1.64
CA GLN A 431 8.25 10.62 -0.85
C GLN A 431 9.00 9.62 -1.75
N ASN A 432 8.33 9.11 -2.78
CA ASN A 432 8.91 8.15 -3.73
C ASN A 432 10.11 8.73 -4.48
N VAL A 433 9.95 9.92 -5.06
CA VAL A 433 11.05 10.59 -5.78
C VAL A 433 12.22 10.89 -4.84
N PHE A 434 11.95 11.24 -3.58
CA PHE A 434 12.99 11.45 -2.58
C PHE A 434 13.75 10.14 -2.25
N ALA A 435 13.03 9.03 -2.05
CA ALA A 435 13.65 7.73 -1.80
C ALA A 435 14.55 7.31 -2.97
N ASN A 436 14.06 7.44 -4.21
CA ASN A 436 14.82 7.10 -5.42
C ASN A 436 16.06 7.96 -5.66
N THR A 437 16.13 9.16 -5.08
CA THR A 437 17.30 10.06 -5.17
C THR A 437 18.23 9.98 -3.96
N SER A 438 17.88 9.20 -2.94
CA SER A 438 18.64 9.15 -1.68
C SER A 438 19.78 8.13 -1.66
N GLY A 439 19.96 7.35 -2.75
CA GLY A 439 21.01 6.33 -2.86
C GLY A 439 20.80 5.12 -1.93
N LEU A 440 19.55 4.79 -1.66
CA LEU A 440 19.20 3.60 -0.89
C LEU A 440 19.51 2.32 -1.67
N PRO A 441 19.93 1.22 -1.01
CA PRO A 441 19.99 -0.08 -1.65
C PRO A 441 18.63 -0.46 -2.28
N SER A 442 18.64 -1.00 -3.50
CA SER A 442 17.41 -1.28 -4.26
C SER A 442 16.47 -2.24 -3.51
N VAL A 443 17.01 -3.20 -2.76
CA VAL A 443 16.23 -4.13 -1.92
C VAL A 443 15.31 -3.40 -0.92
N ARG A 444 15.71 -2.21 -0.43
CA ARG A 444 14.90 -1.38 0.46
C ARG A 444 13.63 -0.87 -0.19
N GLN A 445 13.62 -0.74 -1.51
CA GLN A 445 12.47 -0.28 -2.30
C GLN A 445 11.40 -1.38 -2.49
N LEU A 446 11.78 -2.65 -2.34
CA LEU A 446 10.85 -3.79 -2.41
C LEU A 446 10.09 -4.01 -1.10
N LEU A 447 10.65 -3.55 0.03
CA LEU A 447 10.06 -3.78 1.33
C LEU A 447 8.86 -2.84 1.56
N ASN A 448 7.70 -3.43 1.75
CA ASN A 448 6.48 -2.67 1.99
C ASN A 448 6.33 -2.32 3.48
N TYR A 449 6.63 -1.08 3.84
CA TYR A 449 6.37 -0.53 5.15
C TYR A 449 5.20 0.46 5.09
N SER A 450 3.98 -0.06 4.98
CA SER A 450 2.78 0.77 4.82
C SER A 450 2.61 1.82 5.93
N GLY A 451 3.02 1.52 7.17
CA GLY A 451 3.03 2.50 8.26
C GLY A 451 3.99 3.67 8.03
N TYR A 452 5.06 3.46 7.24
CA TYR A 452 5.93 4.55 6.79
C TYR A 452 5.30 5.31 5.61
N THR A 453 4.85 4.62 4.58
CA THR A 453 4.34 5.27 3.36
C THR A 453 3.00 5.97 3.62
N GLU A 454 2.02 5.26 4.14
CA GLU A 454 0.69 5.80 4.44
C GLU A 454 0.69 6.71 5.67
N GLY A 455 1.51 6.37 6.67
CA GLY A 455 1.69 7.22 7.84
C GLY A 455 2.29 8.57 7.49
N TRP A 456 3.29 8.62 6.59
CA TRP A 456 3.82 9.86 6.03
C TRP A 456 2.75 10.63 5.27
N ALA A 457 2.07 9.98 4.32
CA ALA A 457 1.06 10.63 3.51
C ALA A 457 -0.10 11.18 4.36
N THR A 458 -0.52 10.45 5.41
CA THR A 458 -1.51 10.95 6.38
C THR A 458 -0.95 12.11 7.22
N TYR A 459 0.31 12.04 7.65
CA TYR A 459 0.96 13.12 8.39
C TYR A 459 0.99 14.41 7.58
N VAL A 460 1.34 14.34 6.30
CA VAL A 460 1.37 15.53 5.43
C VAL A 460 -0.02 15.96 4.97
N GLU A 461 -0.97 15.04 4.82
CA GLU A 461 -2.40 15.36 4.65
C GLU A 461 -2.88 16.24 5.80
N MET A 462 -2.58 15.87 7.04
CA MET A 462 -2.94 16.68 8.22
C MET A 462 -2.26 18.05 8.25
N ILE A 463 -1.04 18.17 7.75
CA ILE A 463 -0.34 19.46 7.63
C ILE A 463 -0.96 20.31 6.51
N SER A 464 -1.43 19.69 5.43
CA SER A 464 -1.88 20.40 4.23
C SER A 464 -3.07 21.33 4.46
N TYR A 465 -3.90 21.08 5.49
CA TYR A 465 -4.99 22.00 5.83
C TYR A 465 -4.53 23.44 6.03
N GLN A 466 -3.34 23.66 6.59
CA GLN A 466 -2.75 25.01 6.74
C GLN A 466 -2.32 25.66 5.41
N TYR A 467 -2.22 24.87 4.33
CA TYR A 467 -1.81 25.34 2.99
C TYR A 467 -3.01 25.64 2.08
N ALA A 468 -4.23 25.36 2.55
CA ALA A 468 -5.45 25.52 1.77
C ALA A 468 -5.93 26.99 1.60
N GLY A 469 -5.19 27.97 2.11
CA GLY A 469 -5.56 29.40 2.02
C GLY A 469 -6.70 29.82 2.94
N LEU A 470 -7.15 28.96 3.85
CA LEU A 470 -8.22 29.23 4.80
C LEU A 470 -7.72 30.01 6.03
N ASP A 471 -8.67 30.58 6.79
CA ASP A 471 -8.38 31.06 8.13
C ASP A 471 -7.74 29.95 8.98
N LYS A 472 -6.76 30.32 9.81
CA LYS A 472 -5.95 29.36 10.57
C LYS A 472 -6.79 28.52 11.54
N ASP A 473 -7.78 29.14 12.21
CA ASP A 473 -8.61 28.42 13.17
C ASP A 473 -9.60 27.50 12.45
N LEU A 474 -10.13 27.94 11.28
CA LEU A 474 -10.97 27.11 10.41
C LEU A 474 -10.19 25.90 9.86
N ALA A 475 -9.00 26.10 9.32
CA ALA A 475 -8.13 25.03 8.85
C ALA A 475 -7.85 24.02 9.97
N LYS A 476 -7.63 24.51 11.20
CA LYS A 476 -7.42 23.66 12.37
C LYS A 476 -8.66 22.87 12.76
N VAL A 477 -9.87 23.47 12.69
CA VAL A 477 -11.14 22.75 12.94
C VAL A 477 -11.31 21.59 11.95
N LEU A 478 -11.07 21.83 10.64
CA LEU A 478 -11.18 20.80 9.61
C LEU A 478 -10.16 19.67 9.83
N GLN A 479 -8.91 20.01 10.13
CA GLN A 479 -7.86 19.05 10.43
C GLN A 479 -8.19 18.19 11.66
N LEU A 480 -8.70 18.81 12.75
CA LEU A 480 -9.10 18.07 13.95
C LEU A 480 -10.25 17.11 13.68
N ASN A 481 -11.25 17.52 12.91
CA ASN A 481 -12.36 16.65 12.50
C ASN A 481 -11.85 15.42 11.74
N GLN A 482 -10.92 15.58 10.80
CA GLN A 482 -10.32 14.46 10.06
C GLN A 482 -9.52 13.54 10.99
N SER A 483 -8.70 14.09 11.89
CA SER A 483 -7.93 13.30 12.85
C SER A 483 -8.84 12.49 13.79
N ILE A 484 -9.92 13.11 14.30
CA ILE A 484 -10.93 12.42 15.12
C ILE A 484 -11.56 11.29 14.31
N LEU A 485 -11.98 11.53 13.06
CA LEU A 485 -12.59 10.52 12.21
C LEU A 485 -11.66 9.31 12.02
N LEU A 486 -10.40 9.52 11.62
CA LEU A 486 -9.43 8.43 11.45
C LEU A 486 -9.18 7.66 12.77
N SER A 487 -9.20 8.36 13.91
CA SER A 487 -9.08 7.72 15.23
C SER A 487 -10.25 6.80 15.56
N LEU A 488 -11.46 7.12 15.07
CA LEU A 488 -12.64 6.26 15.23
C LEU A 488 -12.47 4.97 14.40
N TYR A 489 -12.02 5.07 13.15
CA TYR A 489 -11.75 3.89 12.32
C TYR A 489 -10.69 2.99 12.96
N ALA A 490 -9.57 3.54 13.42
CA ALA A 490 -8.54 2.78 14.11
C ALA A 490 -9.06 2.09 15.38
N SER A 491 -9.96 2.75 16.15
CA SER A 491 -10.56 2.14 17.33
C SER A 491 -11.53 1.01 16.99
N MET A 492 -12.32 1.17 15.93
CA MET A 492 -13.26 0.14 15.46
C MET A 492 -12.52 -1.09 14.91
N ASP A 493 -11.43 -0.90 14.18
CA ASP A 493 -10.59 -1.97 13.66
C ASP A 493 -10.06 -2.86 14.81
N MET A 494 -9.39 -2.27 15.79
CA MET A 494 -8.92 -2.99 16.98
C MET A 494 -10.08 -3.56 17.83
N GLY A 495 -11.21 -2.87 17.86
CA GLY A 495 -12.43 -3.33 18.55
C GLY A 495 -13.00 -4.60 17.91
N ILE A 496 -13.17 -4.60 16.61
CA ILE A 496 -13.73 -5.72 15.83
C ILE A 496 -12.78 -6.91 15.85
N HIS A 497 -11.52 -6.71 15.45
CA HIS A 497 -10.60 -7.83 15.19
C HIS A 497 -9.89 -8.35 16.43
N TYR A 498 -9.77 -7.56 17.49
CA TYR A 498 -9.07 -7.98 18.70
C TYR A 498 -9.98 -8.14 19.93
N GLN A 499 -11.00 -7.26 20.08
CA GLN A 499 -11.92 -7.29 21.23
C GLN A 499 -13.24 -8.01 20.94
N GLY A 500 -13.57 -8.27 19.68
CA GLY A 500 -14.79 -8.98 19.28
C GLY A 500 -16.03 -8.09 19.22
N TRP A 501 -15.87 -6.81 18.90
CA TRP A 501 -17.03 -5.93 18.67
C TRP A 501 -17.86 -6.43 17.51
N ASP A 502 -19.17 -6.39 17.69
CA ASP A 502 -20.16 -6.61 16.64
C ASP A 502 -20.69 -5.29 16.06
N ALA A 503 -21.57 -5.37 15.07
CA ALA A 503 -22.18 -4.19 14.46
C ALA A 503 -22.94 -3.29 15.46
N SER A 504 -23.47 -3.87 16.56
CA SER A 504 -24.15 -3.10 17.61
C SER A 504 -23.15 -2.31 18.45
N ASP A 505 -21.99 -2.89 18.76
CA ASP A 505 -20.91 -2.22 19.48
C ASP A 505 -20.36 -1.05 18.66
N VAL A 506 -20.13 -1.24 17.36
CA VAL A 506 -19.71 -0.19 16.43
C VAL A 506 -20.73 0.95 16.37
N LYS A 507 -22.02 0.60 16.24
CA LYS A 507 -23.11 1.60 16.26
C LYS A 507 -23.14 2.40 17.56
N ASN A 508 -23.02 1.72 18.71
CA ASN A 508 -23.02 2.38 20.01
C ASN A 508 -21.80 3.30 20.16
N PHE A 509 -20.62 2.82 19.79
CA PHE A 509 -19.40 3.59 19.79
C PHE A 509 -19.51 4.86 18.93
N LEU A 510 -19.99 4.74 17.69
CA LEU A 510 -20.18 5.90 16.81
C LEU A 510 -21.23 6.88 17.34
N SER A 511 -22.28 6.38 18.02
CA SER A 511 -23.32 7.22 18.64
C SER A 511 -22.77 8.13 19.73
N ASP A 512 -21.76 7.71 20.48
CA ASP A 512 -21.09 8.53 21.50
C ASP A 512 -20.39 9.76 20.90
N TYR A 513 -20.11 9.73 19.60
CA TYR A 513 -19.53 10.85 18.83
C TYR A 513 -20.55 11.57 17.93
N GLY A 514 -21.85 11.33 18.16
CA GLY A 514 -22.93 12.00 17.40
C GLY A 514 -23.23 11.39 16.03
N ILE A 515 -22.62 10.26 15.67
CA ILE A 515 -22.84 9.57 14.39
C ILE A 515 -23.93 8.50 14.63
N SER A 516 -25.18 8.84 14.31
CA SER A 516 -26.36 8.01 14.66
C SER A 516 -26.99 7.26 13.46
N ASN A 517 -26.43 7.39 12.26
CA ASN A 517 -26.93 6.67 11.09
C ASN A 517 -26.61 5.17 11.16
N ALA A 518 -27.63 4.37 11.45
CA ALA A 518 -27.48 2.93 11.65
C ALA A 518 -27.03 2.17 10.39
N SER A 519 -27.44 2.61 9.19
CA SER A 519 -26.96 2.01 7.93
C SER A 519 -25.47 2.28 7.73
N ALA A 520 -25.05 3.54 7.90
CA ALA A 520 -23.64 3.92 7.78
C ALA A 520 -22.76 3.18 8.80
N ALA A 521 -23.25 2.98 10.04
CA ALA A 521 -22.53 2.22 11.06
C ALA A 521 -22.36 0.74 10.67
N ASN A 522 -23.41 0.12 10.10
CA ASN A 522 -23.34 -1.25 9.61
C ASN A 522 -22.41 -1.37 8.39
N ASP A 523 -22.51 -0.47 7.43
CA ASP A 523 -21.63 -0.47 6.25
C ASP A 523 -20.15 -0.28 6.67
N THR A 524 -19.89 0.57 7.67
CA THR A 524 -18.55 0.73 8.25
C THR A 524 -18.05 -0.55 8.94
N TYR A 525 -18.92 -1.22 9.72
CA TYR A 525 -18.58 -2.50 10.35
C TYR A 525 -18.18 -3.54 9.33
N GLU A 526 -19.01 -3.75 8.30
CA GLU A 526 -18.76 -4.76 7.26
C GLU A 526 -17.49 -4.45 6.46
N TYR A 527 -17.25 -3.18 6.18
CA TYR A 527 -16.03 -2.76 5.48
C TYR A 527 -14.78 -3.06 6.30
N ILE A 528 -14.75 -2.66 7.59
CA ILE A 528 -13.61 -2.93 8.47
C ILE A 528 -13.44 -4.44 8.69
N LEU A 529 -14.55 -5.17 8.83
CA LEU A 529 -14.53 -6.63 9.00
C LEU A 529 -13.83 -7.34 7.83
N GLY A 530 -13.98 -6.81 6.61
CA GLY A 530 -13.32 -7.35 5.41
C GLY A 530 -11.84 -7.01 5.30
N GLU A 531 -11.33 -6.03 6.05
CA GLU A 531 -9.97 -5.49 5.90
C GLU A 531 -9.28 -5.22 7.24
N PRO A 532 -8.90 -6.29 7.95
CA PRO A 532 -8.24 -6.15 9.24
C PRO A 532 -6.92 -5.39 9.14
N ALA A 533 -6.69 -4.49 10.10
CA ALA A 533 -5.52 -3.61 10.23
C ALA A 533 -5.35 -2.55 9.13
N ASN A 534 -6.22 -2.51 8.12
CA ASN A 534 -6.08 -1.58 7.00
C ASN A 534 -6.08 -0.11 7.44
N TYR A 535 -6.98 0.28 8.35
CA TYR A 535 -7.03 1.67 8.83
C TYR A 535 -5.90 2.05 9.79
N LEU A 536 -5.22 1.06 10.35
CA LEU A 536 -4.15 1.32 11.33
C LEU A 536 -2.90 1.89 10.68
N LYS A 537 -2.54 1.48 9.45
CA LYS A 537 -1.38 2.01 8.72
C LYS A 537 -1.44 3.53 8.59
N TYR A 538 -2.63 4.10 8.36
CA TYR A 538 -2.85 5.54 8.26
C TYR A 538 -2.70 6.23 9.61
N TYR A 539 -3.53 5.85 10.57
CA TYR A 539 -3.62 6.60 11.81
C TYR A 539 -2.49 6.29 12.80
N ILE A 540 -2.12 5.02 12.97
CA ILE A 540 -0.97 4.65 13.80
C ILE A 540 0.32 5.17 13.16
N GLY A 541 0.48 5.01 11.82
CA GLY A 541 1.60 5.60 11.10
C GLY A 541 1.72 7.11 11.35
N TYR A 542 0.62 7.84 11.21
CA TYR A 542 0.54 9.27 11.55
C TYR A 542 0.99 9.56 12.99
N LEU A 543 0.50 8.80 13.97
CA LEU A 543 0.90 8.98 15.37
C LEU A 543 2.40 8.75 15.58
N LYS A 544 2.99 7.76 14.90
CA LYS A 544 4.44 7.51 14.97
C LYS A 544 5.26 8.67 14.41
N PHE A 545 4.81 9.31 13.31
CA PHE A 545 5.45 10.53 12.80
C PHE A 545 5.31 11.72 13.77
N LEU A 546 4.18 11.87 14.45
CA LEU A 546 4.03 12.89 15.48
C LEU A 546 4.97 12.66 16.67
N ASP A 547 5.09 11.42 17.13
CA ASP A 547 5.99 11.05 18.22
C ASP A 547 7.45 11.26 17.81
N LEU A 548 7.82 10.88 16.60
CA LEU A 548 9.15 11.11 16.04
C LEU A 548 9.47 12.62 15.97
N GLN A 549 8.53 13.43 15.47
CA GLN A 549 8.69 14.88 15.44
C GLN A 549 8.88 15.47 16.85
N LYS A 550 8.06 15.01 17.81
CA LYS A 550 8.16 15.44 19.21
C LYS A 550 9.50 15.06 19.84
N TYR A 551 9.99 13.86 19.55
CA TYR A 551 11.31 13.40 19.96
C TYR A 551 12.42 14.29 19.36
N ALA A 552 12.39 14.53 18.05
CA ALA A 552 13.37 15.37 17.35
C ALA A 552 13.37 16.81 17.90
N LYS A 553 12.19 17.41 18.13
CA LYS A 553 12.08 18.74 18.77
C LYS A 553 12.74 18.78 20.14
N LYS A 554 12.56 17.74 20.95
CA LYS A 554 13.18 17.64 22.28
C LYS A 554 14.68 17.43 22.21
N ALA A 555 15.16 16.58 21.31
CA ALA A 555 16.57 16.23 21.18
C ALA A 555 17.39 17.39 20.60
N LEU A 556 16.89 18.05 19.56
CA LEU A 556 17.59 19.10 18.82
C LEU A 556 17.37 20.50 19.41
N SER A 557 16.32 20.68 20.21
CA SER A 557 15.97 21.95 20.87
C SER A 557 16.00 23.15 19.88
N GLU A 558 16.89 24.12 20.07
CA GLU A 558 17.01 25.32 19.20
C GLU A 558 17.52 25.01 17.79
N ASN A 559 18.13 23.85 17.60
CA ASN A 559 18.62 23.41 16.27
C ASN A 559 17.54 22.68 15.44
N TYR A 560 16.35 22.46 15.99
CA TYR A 560 15.27 21.82 15.27
C TYR A 560 14.68 22.76 14.22
N THR A 561 14.45 22.24 13.01
CA THR A 561 13.59 22.84 12.00
C THR A 561 12.73 21.76 11.37
N ASP A 562 11.49 22.08 11.00
CA ASP A 562 10.61 21.14 10.32
C ASP A 562 11.25 20.63 9.02
N ARG A 563 11.92 21.50 8.26
CA ARG A 563 12.62 21.15 7.02
C ARG A 563 13.71 20.08 7.24
N ALA A 564 14.56 20.25 8.24
CA ALA A 564 15.62 19.28 8.54
C ALA A 564 15.05 17.95 9.04
N PHE A 565 13.97 18.01 9.82
CA PHE A 565 13.25 16.83 10.27
C PHE A 565 12.68 16.05 9.08
N HIS A 566 11.94 16.71 8.20
CA HIS A 566 11.36 16.07 7.02
C HIS A 566 12.42 15.50 6.07
N GLU A 567 13.54 16.22 5.89
CA GLU A 567 14.65 15.72 5.07
C GLU A 567 15.27 14.46 5.65
N ALA A 568 15.50 14.42 6.97
CA ALA A 568 16.06 13.24 7.63
C ALA A 568 15.15 12.02 7.48
N VAL A 569 13.83 12.19 7.69
CA VAL A 569 12.85 11.13 7.53
C VAL A 569 12.82 10.58 6.10
N LEU A 570 12.78 11.47 5.10
CA LEU A 570 12.71 11.09 3.69
C LEU A 570 13.97 10.37 3.20
N ARG A 571 15.16 10.76 3.70
CA ARG A 571 16.44 10.12 3.33
C ARG A 571 16.60 8.71 3.90
N ILE A 572 15.93 8.39 5.00
CA ILE A 572 15.92 7.05 5.57
C ILE A 572 15.18 6.08 4.66
N GLY A 573 14.13 6.55 3.98
CA GLY A 573 13.31 5.73 3.08
C GLY A 573 12.44 4.69 3.81
N PRO A 574 11.87 3.71 3.08
CA PRO A 574 11.00 2.69 3.66
C PRO A 574 11.65 1.93 4.81
N ALA A 575 11.04 2.01 5.98
CA ALA A 575 11.47 1.37 7.23
C ALA A 575 10.34 1.43 8.26
N PRO A 576 10.35 0.59 9.31
CA PRO A 576 9.54 0.87 10.50
C PRO A 576 9.86 2.26 11.03
N VAL A 577 8.83 3.09 11.28
CA VAL A 577 9.04 4.50 11.71
C VAL A 577 9.87 4.58 13.00
N SER A 578 9.81 3.55 13.85
CA SER A 578 10.63 3.45 15.07
C SER A 578 12.14 3.40 14.79
N TYR A 579 12.59 2.91 13.64
CA TYR A 579 14.03 2.87 13.29
C TYR A 579 14.60 4.23 12.96
N THR A 580 13.77 5.21 12.66
CA THR A 580 14.21 6.61 12.47
C THR A 580 14.65 7.29 13.77
N HIS A 581 14.33 6.71 14.95
CA HIS A 581 14.76 7.23 16.26
C HIS A 581 16.20 6.86 16.62
N LEU A 582 16.78 5.85 16.00
CA LEU A 582 18.02 5.24 16.45
C LEU A 582 19.29 5.91 15.89
N ARG A 583 19.16 6.91 15.02
CA ARG A 583 20.29 7.57 14.33
C ARG A 583 20.01 9.07 14.10
#